data_7d4e132a78bed73e01838ffb5d24890c
#
_entry.id   7d4e132a78bed73e01838ffb5d24890c
#
_cell.length_a   1.000
_cell.length_b   1.000
_cell.length_c   1.000
_cell.angle_alpha   90.00
_cell.angle_beta   90.00
_cell.angle_gamma   90.00
#
_symmetry.space_group_name_H-M   'P 1'
#
loop_
_entity.id
_entity.type
_entity.pdbx_description
1 polymer ?
#
loop_
_entity_poly.entity_id
_entity_poly.type
_entity_poly.pdbx_seq_one_letter_code
_entity_poly.pdbx_strand_id
1 'polypeptide(L)'
;MKKLILLIRKYISYAKDLANKNTTNYERFKNWMHAYIAYKSNESKFNPTYLPKYEQGQIIFVDFGCGIKHEFSYPHYAIVLNAHDRKKNDLLTVVPLTSKKPKHNQLKNWEHEIAYPIQNLLVDKVTNDFNLYNTKYTELRDKIIELGKIGPTIDNHEFTKQYSKLIEIGVNEIYANNKDILEFADKMSKGSIVETNQIKTISKSRIIFPTKKSHPLYDIKVHPSDLSIIQYKLVNHLVADTNKIDITK
;
A
#
# COMPACT_ATOMS: atom_id res chain seq x y z
N MET A 1 -16.82 -16.32 -35.21
CA MET A 1 -17.43 -14.97 -35.26
C MET A 1 -18.79 -14.87 -34.56
N LYS A 2 -19.80 -15.70 -34.87
CA LYS A 2 -21.16 -15.65 -34.21
C LYS A 2 -21.12 -15.70 -32.68
N LYS A 3 -20.30 -16.60 -32.07
CA LYS A 3 -20.15 -16.71 -30.61
C LYS A 3 -19.56 -15.45 -29.96
N LEU A 4 -18.61 -14.80 -30.63
CA LEU A 4 -18.00 -13.55 -30.14
C LEU A 4 -19.02 -12.39 -30.15
N ILE A 5 -19.82 -12.26 -31.23
CA ILE A 5 -20.87 -11.25 -31.31
C ILE A 5 -21.90 -11.45 -30.20
N LEU A 6 -22.27 -12.70 -29.90
CA LEU A 6 -23.19 -13.01 -28.82
C LEU A 6 -22.62 -12.60 -27.45
N LEU A 7 -21.33 -12.86 -27.20
CA LEU A 7 -20.64 -12.45 -25.99
C LEU A 7 -20.62 -10.93 -25.83
N ILE A 8 -20.30 -10.20 -26.89
CA ILE A 8 -20.31 -8.72 -26.91
C ILE A 8 -21.71 -8.19 -26.60
N ARG A 9 -22.75 -8.76 -27.20
CA ARG A 9 -24.15 -8.37 -26.92
C ARG A 9 -24.53 -8.60 -25.44
N LYS A 10 -24.15 -9.73 -24.86
CA LYS A 10 -24.37 -10.01 -23.42
C LYS A 10 -23.64 -8.99 -22.53
N TYR A 11 -22.41 -8.69 -22.87
CA TYR A 11 -21.62 -7.67 -22.14
C TYR A 11 -22.30 -6.29 -22.20
N ILE A 12 -22.70 -5.84 -23.39
CA ILE A 12 -23.37 -4.53 -23.58
C ILE A 12 -24.70 -4.50 -22.82
N SER A 13 -25.48 -5.58 -22.88
CA SER A 13 -26.76 -5.68 -22.15
C SER A 13 -26.54 -5.59 -20.63
N TYR A 14 -25.56 -6.33 -20.09
CA TYR A 14 -25.23 -6.28 -18.68
C TYR A 14 -24.73 -4.89 -18.25
N ALA A 15 -23.86 -4.27 -19.05
CA ALA A 15 -23.31 -2.95 -18.76
C ALA A 15 -24.43 -1.87 -18.74
N LYS A 16 -25.39 -1.93 -19.67
CA LYS A 16 -26.56 -1.03 -19.69
C LYS A 16 -27.46 -1.24 -18.47
N ASP A 17 -27.75 -2.48 -18.12
CA ASP A 17 -28.57 -2.83 -16.95
C ASP A 17 -27.91 -2.33 -15.67
N LEU A 18 -26.58 -2.51 -15.55
CA LEU A 18 -25.82 -2.03 -14.41
C LEU A 18 -25.79 -0.51 -14.32
N ALA A 19 -25.63 0.19 -15.44
CA ALA A 19 -25.64 1.66 -15.50
C ALA A 19 -26.99 2.23 -15.05
N ASN A 20 -28.11 1.59 -15.47
CA ASN A 20 -29.44 2.00 -15.09
C ASN A 20 -29.74 1.75 -13.58
N LYS A 21 -29.20 0.67 -13.01
CA LYS A 21 -29.45 0.31 -11.63
C LYS A 21 -28.53 1.01 -10.63
N ASN A 22 -27.26 1.17 -10.98
CA ASN A 22 -26.23 1.72 -10.09
C ASN A 22 -25.04 2.26 -10.87
N THR A 23 -25.01 3.56 -11.07
CA THR A 23 -23.94 4.27 -11.83
C THR A 23 -22.55 4.03 -11.21
N THR A 24 -22.42 4.01 -9.89
CA THR A 24 -21.12 3.77 -9.22
C THR A 24 -20.59 2.37 -9.52
N ASN A 25 -21.44 1.34 -9.48
CA ASN A 25 -21.03 -0.01 -9.81
C ASN A 25 -20.72 -0.18 -11.29
N TYR A 26 -21.43 0.54 -12.17
CA TYR A 26 -21.13 0.59 -13.60
C TYR A 26 -19.73 1.18 -13.85
N GLU A 27 -19.41 2.32 -13.24
CA GLU A 27 -18.09 2.95 -13.41
C GLU A 27 -16.98 2.05 -12.87
N ARG A 28 -17.16 1.42 -11.73
CA ARG A 28 -16.19 0.44 -11.18
C ARG A 28 -15.99 -0.75 -12.12
N PHE A 29 -17.07 -1.30 -12.65
CA PHE A 29 -17.01 -2.41 -13.60
C PHE A 29 -16.30 -2.03 -14.90
N LYS A 30 -16.65 -0.87 -15.46
CA LYS A 30 -16.01 -0.31 -16.66
C LYS A 30 -14.50 -0.13 -16.45
N ASN A 31 -14.10 0.51 -15.36
CA ASN A 31 -12.70 0.75 -15.03
C ASN A 31 -11.93 -0.58 -14.84
N TRP A 32 -12.56 -1.55 -14.19
CA TRP A 32 -11.97 -2.88 -14.06
C TRP A 32 -11.79 -3.57 -15.41
N MET A 33 -12.75 -3.49 -16.32
CA MET A 33 -12.62 -4.08 -17.67
C MET A 33 -11.46 -3.47 -18.44
N HIS A 34 -11.29 -2.14 -18.39
CA HIS A 34 -10.13 -1.47 -18.98
C HIS A 34 -8.82 -1.95 -18.37
N ALA A 35 -8.73 -2.03 -17.04
CA ALA A 35 -7.54 -2.52 -16.33
C ALA A 35 -7.25 -3.98 -16.70
N TYR A 36 -8.26 -4.86 -16.73
CA TYR A 36 -8.09 -6.27 -17.09
C TYR A 36 -7.56 -6.45 -18.51
N ILE A 37 -8.11 -5.71 -19.48
CA ILE A 37 -7.62 -5.72 -20.86
C ILE A 37 -6.17 -5.25 -20.91
N ALA A 38 -5.83 -4.18 -20.19
CA ALA A 38 -4.46 -3.68 -20.09
C ALA A 38 -3.50 -4.71 -19.49
N TYR A 39 -3.88 -5.40 -18.39
CA TYR A 39 -3.09 -6.48 -17.80
C TYR A 39 -2.85 -7.61 -18.79
N LYS A 40 -3.89 -8.08 -19.49
CA LYS A 40 -3.78 -9.16 -20.47
C LYS A 40 -2.94 -8.76 -21.69
N SER A 41 -3.10 -7.55 -22.19
CA SER A 41 -2.34 -7.03 -23.36
C SER A 41 -0.85 -6.84 -23.05
N ASN A 42 -0.50 -6.61 -21.78
CA ASN A 42 0.88 -6.39 -21.35
C ASN A 42 1.48 -7.61 -20.62
N GLU A 43 0.76 -8.71 -20.51
CA GLU A 43 1.18 -9.89 -19.74
C GLU A 43 2.55 -10.41 -20.18
N SER A 44 2.78 -10.52 -21.49
CA SER A 44 4.08 -10.99 -22.04
C SER A 44 5.23 -10.00 -21.88
N LYS A 45 4.93 -8.72 -21.61
CA LYS A 45 5.92 -7.66 -21.42
C LYS A 45 6.21 -7.39 -19.94
N PHE A 46 5.38 -7.92 -19.05
CA PHE A 46 5.54 -7.71 -17.61
C PHE A 46 6.80 -8.41 -17.11
N ASN A 47 7.66 -7.65 -16.44
CA ASN A 47 8.86 -8.18 -15.80
C ASN A 47 8.86 -7.81 -14.31
N PRO A 48 8.64 -8.77 -13.41
CA PRO A 48 8.57 -8.52 -11.97
C PRO A 48 9.87 -8.01 -11.37
N THR A 49 11.02 -8.15 -12.06
CA THR A 49 12.32 -7.67 -11.56
C THR A 49 12.42 -6.15 -11.45
N TYR A 50 11.55 -5.42 -12.16
CA TYR A 50 11.46 -3.95 -12.06
C TYR A 50 10.74 -3.49 -10.79
N LEU A 51 9.97 -4.37 -10.17
CA LEU A 51 9.32 -4.08 -8.90
C LEU A 51 10.29 -4.27 -7.72
N PRO A 52 10.07 -3.58 -6.60
CA PRO A 52 10.81 -3.87 -5.39
C PRO A 52 10.49 -5.29 -4.90
N LYS A 53 11.35 -5.82 -4.03
CA LYS A 53 11.05 -7.02 -3.26
C LYS A 53 10.07 -6.65 -2.15
N TYR A 54 8.99 -7.41 -2.02
CA TYR A 54 7.99 -7.22 -0.97
C TYR A 54 8.30 -8.10 0.24
N GLU A 55 8.02 -7.58 1.42
CA GLU A 55 8.29 -8.27 2.68
C GLU A 55 6.98 -8.68 3.36
N GLN A 56 7.05 -9.74 4.15
CA GLN A 56 5.89 -10.18 4.93
C GLN A 56 5.41 -9.08 5.88
N GLY A 57 4.10 -8.91 5.98
CA GLY A 57 3.49 -7.83 6.76
C GLY A 57 3.44 -6.48 6.04
N GLN A 58 4.11 -6.30 4.91
CA GLN A 58 4.12 -5.05 4.16
C GLN A 58 2.73 -4.72 3.62
N ILE A 59 2.37 -3.44 3.68
CA ILE A 59 1.10 -2.92 3.16
C ILE A 59 1.29 -2.50 1.72
N ILE A 60 0.41 -2.98 0.85
CA ILE A 60 0.38 -2.66 -0.58
C ILE A 60 -1.05 -2.30 -1.01
N PHE A 61 -1.19 -1.58 -2.10
CA PHE A 61 -2.49 -1.29 -2.73
C PHE A 61 -2.60 -2.07 -4.03
N VAL A 62 -3.65 -2.89 -4.15
CA VAL A 62 -3.78 -3.92 -5.17
C VAL A 62 -5.14 -3.84 -5.85
N ASP A 63 -5.18 -4.06 -7.15
CA ASP A 63 -6.42 -4.31 -7.88
C ASP A 63 -6.82 -5.78 -7.74
N PHE A 64 -7.81 -6.07 -6.88
CA PHE A 64 -8.39 -7.41 -6.71
C PHE A 64 -9.26 -7.85 -7.89
N GLY A 65 -9.58 -6.94 -8.78
CA GLY A 65 -10.48 -7.19 -9.92
C GLY A 65 -11.94 -7.13 -9.50
N CYS A 66 -12.81 -7.65 -10.36
CA CYS A 66 -14.24 -7.75 -10.08
C CYS A 66 -14.58 -9.17 -9.61
N GLY A 67 -14.88 -9.30 -8.35
CA GLY A 67 -15.35 -10.56 -7.76
C GLY A 67 -16.83 -10.78 -7.92
N ILE A 68 -17.30 -11.95 -7.51
CA ILE A 68 -18.71 -12.35 -7.55
C ILE A 68 -19.28 -12.34 -6.13
N LYS A 69 -20.42 -11.69 -5.93
CA LYS A 69 -21.12 -11.59 -4.64
C LYS A 69 -20.23 -10.97 -3.54
N HIS A 70 -19.76 -11.79 -2.61
CA HIS A 70 -19.02 -11.38 -1.42
C HIS A 70 -17.48 -11.47 -1.59
N GLU A 71 -16.98 -11.86 -2.77
CA GLU A 71 -15.56 -11.84 -3.04
C GLU A 71 -15.02 -10.42 -2.94
N PHE A 72 -13.81 -10.31 -2.39
CA PHE A 72 -13.12 -9.04 -2.31
C PHE A 72 -12.83 -8.50 -3.72
N SER A 73 -13.18 -7.25 -3.97
CA SER A 73 -13.25 -6.69 -5.32
C SER A 73 -12.66 -5.29 -5.39
N TYR A 74 -12.16 -4.91 -6.57
CA TYR A 74 -11.63 -3.59 -6.90
C TYR A 74 -10.31 -3.24 -6.16
N PRO A 75 -9.75 -2.04 -6.35
CA PRO A 75 -8.54 -1.63 -5.66
C PRO A 75 -8.75 -1.50 -4.14
N HIS A 76 -7.90 -2.19 -3.39
CA HIS A 76 -7.87 -2.14 -1.92
C HIS A 76 -6.46 -2.30 -1.38
N TYR A 77 -6.26 -1.88 -0.14
CA TYR A 77 -5.06 -2.20 0.60
C TYR A 77 -5.05 -3.69 0.97
N ALA A 78 -3.85 -4.23 1.05
CA ALA A 78 -3.62 -5.62 1.41
C ALA A 78 -2.30 -5.77 2.18
N ILE A 79 -2.20 -6.82 2.96
CA ILE A 79 -0.99 -7.22 3.67
C ILE A 79 -0.35 -8.37 2.93
N VAL A 80 0.94 -8.29 2.67
CA VAL A 80 1.74 -9.36 2.07
C VAL A 80 1.93 -10.49 3.05
N LEU A 81 1.63 -11.72 2.63
CA LEU A 81 1.74 -12.93 3.46
C LEU A 81 3.00 -13.75 3.18
N ASN A 82 3.63 -13.58 2.03
CA ASN A 82 4.83 -14.34 1.67
C ASN A 82 5.98 -14.04 2.64
N ALA A 83 6.48 -15.08 3.31
CA ALA A 83 7.68 -14.97 4.16
C ALA A 83 8.93 -14.61 3.33
N HIS A 84 9.00 -15.14 2.11
CA HIS A 84 10.14 -14.94 1.21
C HIS A 84 9.64 -14.58 -0.19
N ASP A 85 9.70 -13.29 -0.55
CA ASP A 85 9.49 -12.86 -1.92
C ASP A 85 10.83 -12.84 -2.68
N ARG A 86 10.77 -13.21 -3.97
CA ARG A 86 11.92 -13.15 -4.89
C ARG A 86 11.58 -12.19 -6.04
N LYS A 87 12.56 -11.40 -6.47
CA LYS A 87 12.36 -10.45 -7.57
C LYS A 87 11.84 -11.08 -8.87
N LYS A 88 12.25 -12.34 -9.15
CA LYS A 88 11.81 -13.08 -10.34
C LYS A 88 10.41 -13.71 -10.18
N ASN A 89 9.88 -13.78 -8.96
CA ASN A 89 8.55 -14.30 -8.72
C ASN A 89 7.51 -13.26 -9.15
N ASP A 90 6.59 -13.64 -10.00
CA ASP A 90 5.50 -12.80 -10.53
C ASP A 90 4.22 -12.87 -9.68
N LEU A 91 4.16 -13.77 -8.70
CA LEU A 91 3.02 -13.98 -7.83
C LEU A 91 3.30 -13.50 -6.39
N LEU A 92 2.26 -13.01 -5.74
CA LEU A 92 2.29 -12.61 -4.35
C LEU A 92 0.97 -13.01 -3.67
N THR A 93 1.07 -13.63 -2.48
CA THR A 93 -0.11 -13.96 -1.68
C THR A 93 -0.37 -12.84 -0.68
N VAL A 94 -1.60 -12.38 -0.65
CA VAL A 94 -2.02 -11.21 0.13
C VAL A 94 -3.33 -11.47 0.86
N VAL A 95 -3.55 -10.75 1.97
CA VAL A 95 -4.84 -10.67 2.65
C VAL A 95 -5.36 -9.24 2.58
N PRO A 96 -6.62 -9.02 2.15
CA PRO A 96 -7.15 -7.68 1.96
C PRO A 96 -7.47 -6.98 3.29
N LEU A 97 -7.40 -5.64 3.21
CA LEU A 97 -7.82 -4.70 4.25
C LEU A 97 -9.07 -3.95 3.82
N THR A 98 -10.00 -3.76 4.74
CA THR A 98 -11.14 -2.85 4.58
C THR A 98 -11.16 -1.81 5.70
N SER A 99 -11.71 -0.64 5.43
CA SER A 99 -11.91 0.38 6.47
C SER A 99 -12.91 -0.12 7.52
N LYS A 100 -12.64 0.18 8.79
CA LYS A 100 -13.58 -0.12 9.88
C LYS A 100 -14.91 0.59 9.64
N LYS A 101 -16.01 -0.14 9.83
CA LYS A 101 -17.40 0.32 9.67
C LYS A 101 -18.19 -0.05 10.93
N PRO A 102 -19.37 0.55 11.19
CA PRO A 102 -20.20 0.20 12.36
C PRO A 102 -20.49 -1.29 12.49
N LYS A 103 -20.62 -2.02 11.38
CA LYS A 103 -20.81 -3.49 11.39
C LYS A 103 -19.64 -4.25 12.01
N HIS A 104 -18.45 -3.65 12.13
CA HIS A 104 -17.26 -4.25 12.73
C HIS A 104 -17.16 -4.00 14.25
N ASN A 105 -18.20 -3.50 14.90
CA ASN A 105 -18.25 -3.43 16.36
C ASN A 105 -18.28 -4.83 17.00
N GLN A 106 -18.76 -5.84 16.25
CA GLN A 106 -18.62 -7.25 16.58
C GLN A 106 -17.87 -7.93 15.44
N LEU A 107 -16.59 -8.21 15.68
CA LEU A 107 -15.73 -8.87 14.70
C LEU A 107 -16.12 -10.35 14.55
N LYS A 108 -16.12 -10.82 13.33
CA LYS A 108 -16.24 -12.24 13.04
C LYS A 108 -14.92 -12.96 13.30
N ASN A 109 -14.97 -14.29 13.43
CA ASN A 109 -13.76 -15.09 13.73
C ASN A 109 -12.63 -14.87 12.72
N TRP A 110 -12.97 -14.58 11.47
CA TRP A 110 -12.00 -14.31 10.38
C TRP A 110 -11.64 -12.83 10.20
N GLU A 111 -12.25 -11.93 10.96
CA GLU A 111 -11.91 -10.50 10.93
C GLU A 111 -10.91 -10.21 12.05
N HIS A 112 -9.94 -9.34 11.76
CA HIS A 112 -8.98 -8.82 12.74
C HIS A 112 -8.85 -7.31 12.57
N GLU A 113 -9.10 -6.57 13.63
CA GLU A 113 -8.81 -5.14 13.68
C GLU A 113 -7.34 -4.93 13.95
N ILE A 114 -6.68 -4.14 13.12
CA ILE A 114 -5.28 -3.76 13.32
C ILE A 114 -5.18 -2.95 14.61
N ALA A 115 -4.47 -3.47 15.61
CA ALA A 115 -4.36 -2.86 16.92
C ALA A 115 -3.51 -1.58 16.90
N TYR A 116 -2.42 -1.57 16.13
CA TYR A 116 -1.63 -0.37 15.90
C TYR A 116 -2.05 0.27 14.56
N PRO A 117 -2.82 1.37 14.57
CA PRO A 117 -3.38 1.96 13.36
C PRO A 117 -2.31 2.27 12.31
N ILE A 118 -2.58 1.91 11.04
CA ILE A 118 -1.68 2.17 9.91
C ILE A 118 -1.41 3.67 9.77
N GLN A 119 -2.39 4.51 10.13
CA GLN A 119 -2.23 5.96 10.20
C GLN A 119 -1.04 6.35 11.09
N ASN A 120 -0.91 5.73 12.27
CA ASN A 120 0.17 6.04 13.20
C ASN A 120 1.53 5.67 12.61
N LEU A 121 1.63 4.50 11.93
CA LEU A 121 2.86 4.11 11.24
C LEU A 121 3.31 5.12 10.18
N LEU A 122 2.35 5.71 9.48
CA LEU A 122 2.62 6.76 8.49
C LEU A 122 3.04 8.08 9.15
N VAL A 123 2.37 8.46 10.23
CA VAL A 123 2.73 9.66 11.01
C VAL A 123 4.10 9.51 11.65
N ASP A 124 4.42 8.34 12.23
CA ASP A 124 5.73 8.05 12.80
C ASP A 124 6.83 8.15 11.74
N LYS A 125 6.58 7.66 10.52
CA LYS A 125 7.52 7.81 9.41
C LYS A 125 7.80 9.28 9.09
N VAL A 126 6.76 10.12 8.97
CA VAL A 126 6.91 11.58 8.76
C VAL A 126 7.70 12.22 9.89
N THR A 127 7.38 11.86 11.13
CA THR A 127 8.05 12.38 12.33
C THR A 127 9.54 12.01 12.34
N ASN A 128 9.86 10.76 11.99
CA ASN A 128 11.24 10.29 11.92
C ASN A 128 12.03 10.99 10.81
N ASP A 129 11.43 11.16 9.64
CA ASP A 129 12.04 11.88 8.52
C ASP A 129 12.31 13.35 8.90
N PHE A 130 11.35 13.98 9.60
CA PHE A 130 11.50 15.35 10.09
C PHE A 130 12.60 15.47 11.16
N ASN A 131 12.68 14.53 12.10
CA ASN A 131 13.72 14.51 13.13
C ASN A 131 15.10 14.31 12.51
N LEU A 132 15.24 13.41 11.53
CA LEU A 132 16.49 13.20 10.81
C LEU A 132 16.93 14.48 10.06
N TYR A 133 15.98 15.19 9.47
CA TYR A 133 16.24 16.47 8.82
C TYR A 133 16.72 17.52 9.82
N ASN A 134 16.03 17.68 10.96
CA ASN A 134 16.41 18.64 11.99
C ASN A 134 17.82 18.38 12.52
N THR A 135 18.20 17.11 12.68
CA THR A 135 19.56 16.73 13.09
C THR A 135 20.58 17.18 12.05
N LYS A 136 20.37 16.84 10.79
CA LYS A 136 21.27 17.24 9.68
C LYS A 136 21.33 18.76 9.51
N TYR A 137 20.23 19.45 9.67
CA TYR A 137 20.14 20.90 9.64
C TYR A 137 20.96 21.53 10.76
N THR A 138 20.86 21.02 11.97
CA THR A 138 21.60 21.52 13.14
C THR A 138 23.10 21.30 12.94
N GLU A 139 23.52 20.12 12.49
CA GLU A 139 24.91 19.82 12.17
C GLU A 139 25.49 20.76 11.09
N LEU A 140 24.72 21.04 10.06
CA LEU A 140 25.12 21.94 8.98
C LEU A 140 25.22 23.39 9.47
N ARG A 141 24.24 23.85 10.25
CA ARG A 141 24.24 25.17 10.88
C ARG A 141 25.46 25.35 11.76
N ASP A 142 25.80 24.36 12.58
CA ASP A 142 26.91 24.46 13.52
C ASP A 142 28.25 24.48 12.78
N LYS A 143 28.42 23.71 11.71
CA LYS A 143 29.57 23.78 10.80
C LYS A 143 29.71 25.16 10.13
N ILE A 144 28.60 25.75 9.71
CA ILE A 144 28.60 27.09 9.08
C ILE A 144 29.00 28.17 10.09
N ILE A 145 28.52 28.05 11.34
CA ILE A 145 28.90 28.95 12.43
C ILE A 145 30.39 28.83 12.73
N GLU A 146 30.94 27.62 12.71
CA GLU A 146 32.36 27.35 12.94
C GLU A 146 33.21 27.92 11.82
N LEU A 147 32.83 27.77 10.57
CA LEU A 147 33.48 28.40 9.42
C LEU A 147 33.44 29.94 9.48
N GLY A 148 32.33 30.51 9.96
CA GLY A 148 32.17 31.95 10.15
C GLY A 148 33.11 32.54 11.23
N LYS A 149 33.63 31.70 12.14
CA LYS A 149 34.61 32.12 13.15
C LYS A 149 36.04 32.20 12.63
N ILE A 150 36.33 31.65 11.44
CA ILE A 150 37.69 31.46 10.92
C ILE A 150 38.21 32.68 10.15
N GLY A 151 37.39 33.65 9.81
CA GLY A 151 37.94 34.89 9.20
C GLY A 151 36.95 35.88 8.58
N PRO A 152 37.33 37.12 8.44
CA PRO A 152 36.47 38.22 7.99
C PRO A 152 36.26 38.32 6.46
N THR A 153 36.62 37.30 5.68
CA THR A 153 36.66 37.33 4.21
C THR A 153 35.50 36.63 3.50
N ILE A 154 34.52 36.08 4.25
CA ILE A 154 33.31 35.55 3.62
C ILE A 154 32.28 36.66 3.50
N ASP A 155 31.91 36.97 2.25
CA ASP A 155 30.78 37.86 1.97
C ASP A 155 29.53 37.34 2.67
N ASN A 156 29.12 38.03 3.74
CA ASN A 156 27.94 37.68 4.56
C ASN A 156 26.68 37.60 3.71
N HIS A 157 26.60 38.31 2.60
CA HIS A 157 25.42 38.28 1.71
C HIS A 157 25.34 36.96 0.92
N GLU A 158 26.45 36.51 0.34
CA GLU A 158 26.49 35.22 -0.40
C GLU A 158 26.31 34.05 0.53
N PHE A 159 26.88 34.08 1.72
CA PHE A 159 26.64 33.08 2.77
C PHE A 159 25.17 32.96 3.16
N THR A 160 24.53 34.08 3.46
CA THR A 160 23.11 34.14 3.84
C THR A 160 22.20 33.61 2.70
N LYS A 161 22.53 33.94 1.46
CA LYS A 161 21.83 33.51 0.25
C LYS A 161 21.94 31.99 0.04
N GLN A 162 23.15 31.43 0.17
CA GLN A 162 23.33 29.97 0.06
C GLN A 162 22.64 29.21 1.18
N TYR A 163 22.66 29.73 2.39
CA TYR A 163 21.99 29.17 3.55
C TYR A 163 20.46 29.18 3.40
N SER A 164 19.89 30.30 2.95
CA SER A 164 18.45 30.41 2.67
C SER A 164 18.02 29.42 1.58
N LYS A 165 18.81 29.26 0.54
CA LYS A 165 18.55 28.30 -0.55
C LYS A 165 18.59 26.85 -0.06
N LEU A 166 19.51 26.50 0.84
CA LEU A 166 19.59 25.17 1.44
C LEU A 166 18.38 24.85 2.32
N ILE A 167 17.91 25.83 3.10
CA ILE A 167 16.69 25.70 3.90
C ILE A 167 15.48 25.52 2.99
N GLU A 168 15.34 26.34 1.95
CA GLU A 168 14.22 26.28 1.02
C GLU A 168 14.13 24.92 0.31
N ILE A 169 15.24 24.40 -0.18
CA ILE A 169 15.30 23.06 -0.80
C ILE A 169 14.93 21.98 0.21
N GLY A 170 15.50 22.01 1.40
CA GLY A 170 15.21 20.99 2.43
C GLY A 170 13.77 20.99 2.88
N VAL A 171 13.18 22.16 3.14
CA VAL A 171 11.77 22.29 3.53
C VAL A 171 10.84 21.83 2.39
N ASN A 172 11.12 22.24 1.15
CA ASN A 172 10.30 21.85 0.00
C ASN A 172 10.39 20.34 -0.29
N GLU A 173 11.59 19.75 -0.23
CA GLU A 173 11.75 18.31 -0.41
C GLU A 173 11.03 17.52 0.68
N ILE A 174 11.14 17.92 1.94
CA ILE A 174 10.48 17.24 3.05
C ILE A 174 8.96 17.41 2.94
N TYR A 175 8.48 18.62 2.70
CA TYR A 175 7.05 18.86 2.56
C TYR A 175 6.47 18.10 1.38
N ALA A 176 7.13 18.13 0.20
CA ALA A 176 6.67 17.41 -0.98
C ALA A 176 6.64 15.89 -0.75
N ASN A 177 7.70 15.33 -0.14
CA ASN A 177 7.78 13.88 0.14
C ASN A 177 6.75 13.43 1.19
N ASN A 178 6.42 14.28 2.16
CA ASN A 178 5.51 13.92 3.24
C ASN A 178 4.03 14.22 2.95
N LYS A 179 3.72 15.08 1.98
CA LYS A 179 2.34 15.38 1.59
C LYS A 179 1.57 14.12 1.22
N ASP A 180 2.13 13.30 0.36
CA ASP A 180 1.50 12.04 -0.07
C ASP A 180 1.31 11.08 1.11
N ILE A 181 2.27 11.03 2.05
CA ILE A 181 2.18 10.20 3.26
C ILE A 181 1.00 10.66 4.13
N LEU A 182 0.86 11.98 4.35
CA LEU A 182 -0.22 12.55 5.15
C LEU A 182 -1.59 12.32 4.51
N GLU A 183 -1.70 12.42 3.17
CA GLU A 183 -2.92 12.07 2.45
C GLU A 183 -3.30 10.58 2.60
N PHE A 184 -2.31 9.68 2.62
CA PHE A 184 -2.54 8.27 2.91
C PHE A 184 -2.93 8.04 4.38
N ALA A 185 -2.31 8.74 5.32
CA ALA A 185 -2.64 8.65 6.73
C ALA A 185 -4.11 9.05 6.98
N ASP A 186 -4.58 10.12 6.35
CA ASP A 186 -5.98 10.54 6.45
C ASP A 186 -6.96 9.47 5.95
N LYS A 187 -6.66 8.85 4.80
CA LYS A 187 -7.47 7.73 4.26
C LYS A 187 -7.54 6.52 5.20
N MET A 188 -6.54 6.34 6.06
CA MET A 188 -6.44 5.24 7.03
C MET A 188 -6.98 5.58 8.43
N SER A 189 -7.47 6.81 8.65
CA SER A 189 -7.91 7.35 9.94
C SER A 189 -9.05 6.55 10.59
N LYS A 190 -9.88 5.88 9.80
CA LYS A 190 -11.04 5.10 10.29
C LYS A 190 -10.68 3.74 10.91
N GLY A 191 -9.39 3.39 10.96
CA GLY A 191 -8.94 2.05 11.33
C GLY A 191 -9.10 1.04 10.19
N SER A 192 -8.46 -0.11 10.34
CA SER A 192 -8.37 -1.15 9.31
C SER A 192 -8.76 -2.52 9.85
N ILE A 193 -9.57 -3.24 9.09
CA ILE A 193 -9.98 -4.62 9.36
C ILE A 193 -9.35 -5.53 8.31
N VAL A 194 -8.70 -6.60 8.75
CA VAL A 194 -8.16 -7.68 7.92
C VAL A 194 -9.23 -8.75 7.73
N GLU A 195 -9.49 -9.13 6.47
CA GLU A 195 -10.46 -10.18 6.10
C GLU A 195 -9.70 -11.48 5.80
N THR A 196 -9.37 -12.27 6.84
CA THR A 196 -8.51 -13.46 6.69
C THR A 196 -9.13 -14.59 5.87
N ASN A 197 -10.44 -14.60 5.70
CA ASN A 197 -11.16 -15.54 4.82
C ASN A 197 -11.08 -15.18 3.33
N GLN A 198 -10.46 -14.05 2.97
CA GLN A 198 -10.38 -13.51 1.61
C GLN A 198 -8.94 -13.47 1.07
N ILE A 199 -8.05 -14.36 1.55
CA ILE A 199 -6.70 -14.42 1.01
C ILE A 199 -6.72 -14.68 -0.49
N LYS A 200 -5.77 -14.08 -1.22
CA LYS A 200 -5.67 -14.22 -2.66
C LYS A 200 -4.22 -14.21 -3.12
N THR A 201 -3.87 -15.13 -4.02
CA THR A 201 -2.62 -15.04 -4.77
C THR A 201 -2.87 -14.25 -6.04
N ILE A 202 -2.10 -13.19 -6.23
CA ILE A 202 -2.23 -12.22 -7.32
C ILE A 202 -0.95 -12.16 -8.15
N SER A 203 -1.07 -11.75 -9.41
CA SER A 203 0.10 -11.30 -10.16
C SER A 203 0.58 -9.95 -9.62
N LYS A 204 1.89 -9.78 -9.49
CA LYS A 204 2.50 -8.50 -9.10
C LYS A 204 2.18 -7.36 -10.08
N SER A 205 1.80 -7.68 -11.32
CA SER A 205 1.31 -6.68 -12.28
C SER A 205 0.04 -5.94 -11.81
N ARG A 206 -0.68 -6.50 -10.83
CA ARG A 206 -1.89 -5.91 -10.24
C ARG A 206 -1.59 -5.01 -9.04
N ILE A 207 -0.33 -4.88 -8.63
CA ILE A 207 0.08 -3.95 -7.57
C ILE A 207 0.08 -2.54 -8.16
N ILE A 208 -0.74 -1.67 -7.58
CA ILE A 208 -0.84 -0.27 -7.98
C ILE A 208 0.28 0.53 -7.33
N PHE A 209 0.51 0.30 -6.03
CA PHE A 209 1.64 0.83 -5.28
C PHE A 209 1.91 0.00 -3.99
N PRO A 210 3.13 0.08 -3.41
CA PRO A 210 4.33 0.72 -3.92
C PRO A 210 4.96 -0.09 -5.07
N THR A 211 5.30 0.58 -6.18
CA THR A 211 6.04 -0.02 -7.29
C THR A 211 7.51 0.41 -7.31
N LYS A 212 7.87 1.36 -6.45
CA LYS A 212 9.22 1.90 -6.29
C LYS A 212 9.55 2.02 -4.81
N LYS A 213 10.84 1.95 -4.47
CA LYS A 213 11.31 2.12 -3.07
C LYS A 213 11.06 3.52 -2.52
N SER A 214 10.99 4.53 -3.39
CA SER A 214 10.69 5.91 -3.02
C SER A 214 9.22 6.15 -2.68
N HIS A 215 8.33 5.18 -2.88
CA HIS A 215 6.91 5.36 -2.55
C HIS A 215 6.71 5.36 -1.03
N PRO A 216 5.88 6.26 -0.48
CA PRO A 216 5.65 6.41 0.95
C PRO A 216 5.29 5.11 1.69
N LEU A 217 4.54 4.22 1.07
CA LEU A 217 4.13 2.94 1.67
C LEU A 217 5.19 1.83 1.57
N TYR A 218 6.35 2.06 0.93
CA TYR A 218 7.29 0.97 0.65
C TYR A 218 7.75 0.24 1.90
N ASP A 219 8.04 0.97 2.98
CA ASP A 219 8.56 0.39 4.24
C ASP A 219 7.48 0.21 5.32
N ILE A 220 6.21 0.47 4.98
CA ILE A 220 5.12 0.36 5.96
C ILE A 220 4.69 -1.09 6.09
N LYS A 221 4.80 -1.63 7.30
CA LYS A 221 4.39 -2.98 7.70
C LYS A 221 3.46 -2.93 8.89
N VAL A 222 2.54 -3.87 8.96
CA VAL A 222 1.74 -4.07 10.19
C VAL A 222 2.65 -4.45 11.35
N HIS A 223 2.24 -4.11 12.56
CA HIS A 223 2.99 -4.47 13.76
C HIS A 223 3.14 -6.00 13.86
N PRO A 224 4.28 -6.54 14.35
CA PRO A 224 4.50 -7.99 14.45
C PRO A 224 3.43 -8.73 15.24
N SER A 225 2.83 -8.14 16.28
CA SER A 225 1.72 -8.74 17.03
C SER A 225 0.47 -8.92 16.17
N ASP A 226 0.11 -7.92 15.36
CA ASP A 226 -1.01 -8.04 14.43
C ASP A 226 -0.74 -9.11 13.38
N LEU A 227 0.48 -9.15 12.82
CA LEU A 227 0.87 -10.16 11.86
C LEU A 227 0.75 -11.57 12.43
N SER A 228 1.19 -11.80 13.68
CA SER A 228 1.08 -13.09 14.37
C SER A 228 -0.38 -13.52 14.54
N ILE A 229 -1.27 -12.59 14.94
CA ILE A 229 -2.70 -12.87 15.07
C ILE A 229 -3.34 -13.18 13.71
N ILE A 230 -2.96 -12.44 12.66
CA ILE A 230 -3.43 -12.70 11.29
C ILE A 230 -3.02 -14.10 10.85
N GLN A 231 -1.75 -14.47 11.04
CA GLN A 231 -1.23 -15.79 10.69
C GLN A 231 -1.96 -16.91 11.45
N TYR A 232 -2.16 -16.75 12.74
CA TYR A 232 -2.91 -17.68 13.56
C TYR A 232 -4.35 -17.87 13.04
N LYS A 233 -5.05 -16.77 12.74
CA LYS A 233 -6.41 -16.82 12.19
C LYS A 233 -6.45 -17.49 10.80
N LEU A 234 -5.46 -17.24 9.95
CA LEU A 234 -5.33 -17.87 8.64
C LEU A 234 -5.18 -19.38 8.76
N VAL A 235 -4.30 -19.85 9.65
CA VAL A 235 -4.08 -21.29 9.88
C VAL A 235 -5.35 -21.93 10.42
N ASN A 236 -5.96 -21.37 11.44
CA ASN A 236 -7.16 -21.92 12.06
C ASN A 236 -8.37 -21.91 11.15
N HIS A 237 -8.51 -20.90 10.30
CA HIS A 237 -9.68 -20.76 9.43
C HIS A 237 -9.55 -21.56 8.13
N LEU A 238 -8.35 -21.70 7.57
CA LEU A 238 -8.16 -22.21 6.22
C LEU A 238 -7.46 -23.57 6.16
N VAL A 239 -6.66 -23.92 7.16
CA VAL A 239 -5.81 -25.13 7.06
C VAL A 239 -6.35 -26.27 7.90
N ALA A 240 -6.56 -26.05 9.18
CA ALA A 240 -7.12 -27.06 10.09
C ALA A 240 -7.39 -26.47 11.47
N ASP A 241 -8.18 -27.21 12.27
CA ASP A 241 -8.22 -27.05 13.71
C ASP A 241 -6.85 -27.43 14.29
N THR A 242 -6.04 -26.41 14.62
CA THR A 242 -4.65 -26.60 15.12
C THR A 242 -4.59 -27.43 16.39
N ASN A 243 -5.71 -27.57 17.13
CA ASN A 243 -5.79 -28.48 18.28
C ASN A 243 -5.71 -29.97 17.89
N LYS A 244 -5.79 -30.28 16.58
CA LYS A 244 -5.72 -31.64 16.03
C LYS A 244 -4.44 -31.92 15.25
N ILE A 245 -3.55 -30.92 15.09
CA ILE A 245 -2.27 -31.12 14.41
C ILE A 245 -1.24 -31.55 15.44
N ASP A 246 -0.91 -32.84 15.41
CA ASP A 246 0.24 -33.35 16.17
C ASP A 246 1.54 -32.90 15.48
N ILE A 247 2.19 -31.88 16.05
CA ILE A 247 3.43 -31.29 15.52
C ILE A 247 4.68 -32.13 15.91
N THR A 248 4.47 -33.30 16.52
CA THR A 248 5.56 -34.16 17.03
C THR A 248 6.04 -35.23 16.03
N LYS A 249 5.77 -35.05 14.72
CA LYS A 249 6.32 -35.92 13.66
C LYS A 249 7.26 -35.20 12.75
#